data_2e1e6822e637034dd79dcebc2a5d2141
#
_entry.id   2e1e6822e637034dd79dcebc2a5d2141
#
_cell.length_a   1.000
_cell.length_b   1.000
_cell.length_c   1.000
_cell.angle_alpha   90.00
_cell.angle_beta   90.00
_cell.angle_gamma   90.00
#
_symmetry.space_group_name_H-M   'P 1'
#
loop_
_entity.id
_entity.type
_entity.pdbx_description
1 polymer ?
#
loop_
_entity_poly.entity_id
_entity_poly.type
_entity_poly.pdbx_seq_one_letter_code
_entity_poly.pdbx_strand_id
1 'polypeptide(L)'
;LASRFFSALLLAMGVFHILRLIISREKVTLDTLFASLVVYILIALMFGNLYAIADVTLANSLTYPAHFTKVDGHLTEIAYIYFSFVTIATLGYGDVLPAVPLTQMMVALQAVIGQFYVAVLVAWLVSLYVAHKSGSN
;
A
#
# COMPACT_ATOMS: atom_id res chain seq x y z
N LEU A 1 -16.54 8.71 9.02
CA LEU A 1 -15.52 9.44 8.26
C LEU A 1 -14.31 9.79 9.14
N ALA A 2 -14.51 10.44 10.32
CA ALA A 2 -13.43 10.81 11.22
C ALA A 2 -12.56 9.62 11.66
N SER A 3 -13.16 8.47 11.96
CA SER A 3 -12.41 7.25 12.32
C SER A 3 -11.51 6.76 11.19
N ARG A 4 -11.93 6.84 9.94
CA ARG A 4 -11.13 6.46 8.76
C ARG A 4 -9.94 7.39 8.56
N PHE A 5 -10.13 8.70 8.72
CA PHE A 5 -9.02 9.66 8.70
C PHE A 5 -8.00 9.37 9.80
N PHE A 6 -8.48 9.09 11.01
CA PHE A 6 -7.62 8.73 12.12
C PHE A 6 -6.84 7.43 11.85
N SER A 7 -7.51 6.39 11.33
CA SER A 7 -6.86 5.13 10.94
C SER A 7 -5.79 5.34 9.85
N ALA A 8 -6.11 6.11 8.81
CA ALA A 8 -5.15 6.41 7.75
C ALA A 8 -3.92 7.17 8.28
N LEU A 9 -4.12 8.12 9.20
CA LEU A 9 -3.04 8.87 9.84
C LEU A 9 -2.16 7.95 10.70
N LEU A 10 -2.75 7.07 11.51
CA LEU A 10 -2.00 6.09 12.32
C LEU A 10 -1.19 5.15 11.45
N LEU A 11 -1.76 4.66 10.34
CA LEU A 11 -1.05 3.81 9.38
C LEU A 11 0.11 4.56 8.73
N ALA A 12 -0.08 5.81 8.32
CA ALA A 12 0.97 6.65 7.76
C ALA A 12 2.11 6.89 8.77
N MET A 13 1.78 7.16 10.05
CA MET A 13 2.78 7.28 11.11
C MET A 13 3.54 5.96 11.32
N GLY A 14 2.85 4.82 11.28
CA GLY A 14 3.47 3.49 11.37
C GLY A 14 4.44 3.23 10.23
N VAL A 15 4.04 3.52 9.00
CA VAL A 15 4.90 3.44 7.80
C VAL A 15 6.14 4.31 7.97
N PHE A 16 5.96 5.57 8.33
CA PHE A 16 7.08 6.51 8.51
C PHE A 16 8.06 6.04 9.60
N HIS A 17 7.54 5.59 10.74
CA HIS A 17 8.37 5.14 11.87
C HIS A 17 9.18 3.89 11.51
N ILE A 18 8.54 2.89 10.90
CA ILE A 18 9.22 1.64 10.52
C ILE A 18 10.23 1.89 9.39
N LEU A 19 9.89 2.72 8.38
CA LEU A 19 10.84 3.10 7.33
C LEU A 19 12.08 3.78 7.91
N ARG A 20 11.90 4.71 8.86
CA ARG A 20 13.01 5.36 9.54
C ARG A 20 13.90 4.35 10.27
N LEU A 21 13.31 3.37 10.96
CA LEU A 21 14.05 2.30 11.62
C LEU A 21 14.82 1.43 10.64
N ILE A 22 14.22 1.08 9.49
CA ILE A 22 14.86 0.28 8.45
C ILE A 22 16.07 1.02 7.88
N ILE A 23 15.90 2.29 7.51
CA ILE A 23 16.97 3.11 6.90
C ILE A 23 18.13 3.37 7.88
N SER A 24 17.86 3.45 9.18
CA SER A 24 18.90 3.68 10.19
C SER A 24 19.73 2.43 10.55
N ARG A 25 19.38 1.25 10.02
CA ARG A 25 20.10 0.02 10.29
C ARG A 25 21.28 -0.16 9.33
N GLU A 26 22.47 -0.37 9.86
CA GLU A 26 23.68 -0.61 9.07
C GLU A 26 23.77 -2.04 8.52
N LYS A 27 23.03 -2.99 9.11
CA LYS A 27 23.06 -4.40 8.70
C LYS A 27 21.65 -4.87 8.38
N VAL A 28 21.50 -5.62 7.27
CA VAL A 28 20.28 -6.30 6.93
C VAL A 28 20.24 -7.64 7.64
N THR A 29 19.19 -7.81 8.41
CA THR A 29 18.85 -9.03 9.11
C THR A 29 17.49 -9.53 8.61
N LEU A 30 17.12 -10.76 8.99
CA LEU A 30 15.76 -11.26 8.73
C LEU A 30 14.69 -10.33 9.30
N ASP A 31 14.96 -9.71 10.45
CA ASP A 31 14.04 -8.73 11.04
C ASP A 31 13.79 -7.52 10.13
N THR A 32 14.84 -7.07 9.44
CA THR A 32 14.73 -5.96 8.48
C THR A 32 13.89 -6.35 7.27
N LEU A 33 13.99 -7.60 6.82
CA LEU A 33 13.14 -8.14 5.75
C LEU A 33 11.68 -8.20 6.15
N PHE A 34 11.39 -8.74 7.33
CA PHE A 34 10.02 -8.78 7.85
C PHE A 34 9.46 -7.37 8.08
N ALA A 35 10.27 -6.46 8.62
CA ALA A 35 9.86 -5.07 8.80
C ALA A 35 9.50 -4.39 7.46
N SER A 36 10.27 -4.66 6.40
CA SER A 36 9.95 -4.11 5.07
C SER A 36 8.67 -4.72 4.48
N LEU A 37 8.41 -6.02 4.66
CA LEU A 37 7.14 -6.61 4.26
C LEU A 37 5.95 -5.98 5.00
N VAL A 38 6.11 -5.73 6.30
CA VAL A 38 5.09 -5.04 7.11
C VAL A 38 4.82 -3.64 6.57
N VAL A 39 5.84 -2.87 6.20
CA VAL A 39 5.65 -1.54 5.59
C VAL A 39 4.85 -1.63 4.30
N TYR A 40 5.13 -2.58 3.43
CA TYR A 40 4.38 -2.78 2.19
C TYR A 40 2.89 -3.03 2.44
N ILE A 41 2.59 -3.90 3.41
CA ILE A 41 1.22 -4.20 3.83
C ILE A 41 0.54 -2.96 4.43
N LEU A 42 1.25 -2.19 5.28
CA LEU A 42 0.71 -0.96 5.88
C LEU A 42 0.39 0.11 4.82
N ILE A 43 1.21 0.24 3.77
CA ILE A 43 0.92 1.13 2.64
C ILE A 43 -0.38 0.68 1.95
N ALA A 44 -0.56 -0.62 1.69
CA ALA A 44 -1.79 -1.12 1.09
C ALA A 44 -3.01 -0.82 1.98
N LEU A 45 -2.94 -1.07 3.29
CA LEU A 45 -4.03 -0.78 4.22
C LEU A 45 -4.34 0.72 4.31
N MET A 46 -3.32 1.57 4.27
CA MET A 46 -3.48 3.02 4.24
C MET A 46 -4.25 3.47 2.99
N PHE A 47 -3.87 2.99 1.81
CA PHE A 47 -4.58 3.33 0.57
C PHE A 47 -5.99 2.75 0.54
N GLY A 48 -6.25 1.57 1.11
CA GLY A 48 -7.61 1.03 1.29
C GLY A 48 -8.49 1.99 2.09
N ASN A 49 -7.99 2.56 3.19
CA ASN A 49 -8.71 3.60 3.93
C ASN A 49 -8.92 4.88 3.12
N LEU A 50 -7.95 5.31 2.32
CA LEU A 50 -8.09 6.49 1.45
C LEU A 50 -9.14 6.27 0.36
N TYR A 51 -9.23 5.08 -0.24
CA TYR A 51 -10.29 4.74 -1.19
C TYR A 51 -11.67 4.74 -0.54
N ALA A 52 -11.77 4.20 0.67
CA ALA A 52 -13.02 4.25 1.44
C ALA A 52 -13.45 5.69 1.79
N ILE A 53 -12.51 6.58 2.10
CA ILE A 53 -12.77 8.01 2.31
C ILE A 53 -13.27 8.65 1.00
N ALA A 54 -12.59 8.37 -0.12
CA ALA A 54 -12.97 8.90 -1.43
C ALA A 54 -14.38 8.45 -1.84
N ASP A 55 -14.73 7.17 -1.63
CA ASP A 55 -16.04 6.63 -1.99
C ASP A 55 -17.18 7.22 -1.15
N VAL A 56 -16.93 7.53 0.11
CA VAL A 56 -17.91 8.17 1.00
C VAL A 56 -18.05 9.68 0.70
N THR A 57 -16.99 10.35 0.24
CA THR A 57 -16.99 11.80 0.03
C THR A 57 -17.33 12.22 -1.39
N LEU A 58 -17.04 11.38 -2.37
CA LEU A 58 -17.23 11.66 -3.80
C LEU A 58 -18.20 10.65 -4.42
N ALA A 59 -19.33 11.13 -4.88
CA ALA A 59 -20.32 10.29 -5.55
C ALA A 59 -19.68 9.56 -6.75
N ASN A 60 -19.92 8.24 -6.82
CA ASN A 60 -19.42 7.38 -7.90
C ASN A 60 -17.90 7.43 -8.09
N SER A 61 -17.14 7.51 -7.01
CA SER A 61 -15.68 7.59 -7.07
C SER A 61 -15.03 6.29 -7.56
N LEU A 62 -15.69 5.15 -7.32
CA LEU A 62 -15.30 3.81 -7.77
C LEU A 62 -16.47 3.15 -8.53
N THR A 63 -16.15 2.44 -9.60
CA THR A 63 -17.09 1.56 -10.32
C THR A 63 -16.75 0.11 -9.99
N TYR A 64 -17.78 -0.68 -9.65
CA TYR A 64 -17.64 -2.08 -9.26
C TYR A 64 -18.87 -2.90 -9.64
N PRO A 65 -18.71 -4.25 -9.88
CA PRO A 65 -19.82 -5.13 -10.24
C PRO A 65 -20.87 -5.26 -9.13
N ALA A 66 -22.10 -5.59 -9.51
CA ALA A 66 -23.23 -5.70 -8.59
C ALA A 66 -23.08 -6.82 -7.52
N HIS A 67 -22.19 -7.79 -7.74
CA HIS A 67 -21.96 -8.88 -6.79
C HIS A 67 -21.08 -8.46 -5.59
N PHE A 68 -20.43 -7.30 -5.63
CA PHE A 68 -19.74 -6.78 -4.46
C PHE A 68 -20.75 -6.40 -3.38
N THR A 69 -20.49 -6.91 -2.17
CA THR A 69 -21.35 -6.59 -1.01
C THR A 69 -21.30 -5.10 -0.69
N LYS A 70 -22.46 -4.50 -0.50
CA LYS A 70 -22.61 -3.08 -0.14
C LYS A 70 -23.16 -2.96 1.27
N VAL A 71 -22.68 -1.96 1.98
CA VAL A 71 -23.24 -1.50 3.25
C VAL A 71 -23.53 -0.01 3.10
N ASP A 72 -24.76 0.41 3.32
CA ASP A 72 -25.23 1.80 3.16
C ASP A 72 -24.89 2.42 1.78
N GLY A 73 -24.93 1.60 0.71
CA GLY A 73 -24.65 2.04 -0.66
C GLY A 73 -23.15 2.10 -1.05
N HIS A 74 -22.25 1.84 -0.12
CA HIS A 74 -20.79 1.83 -0.33
C HIS A 74 -20.23 0.40 -0.29
N LEU A 75 -19.03 0.22 -0.80
CA LEU A 75 -18.29 -1.04 -0.68
C LEU A 75 -18.00 -1.36 0.79
N THR A 76 -17.84 -2.66 1.08
CA THR A 76 -17.35 -3.10 2.40
C THR A 76 -15.88 -2.75 2.60
N GLU A 77 -15.43 -2.69 3.85
CA GLU A 77 -14.02 -2.48 4.21
C GLU A 77 -13.09 -3.45 3.47
N ILE A 78 -13.48 -4.72 3.41
CA ILE A 78 -12.71 -5.77 2.74
C ILE A 78 -12.53 -5.47 1.26
N ALA A 79 -13.54 -4.92 0.58
CA ALA A 79 -13.46 -4.59 -0.84
C ALA A 79 -12.49 -3.44 -1.13
N TYR A 80 -12.40 -2.42 -0.27
CA TYR A 80 -11.40 -1.36 -0.41
C TYR A 80 -9.98 -1.88 -0.18
N ILE A 81 -9.79 -2.73 0.84
CA ILE A 81 -8.51 -3.38 1.12
C ILE A 81 -8.09 -4.26 -0.05
N TYR A 82 -8.99 -5.09 -0.55
CA TYR A 82 -8.78 -5.93 -1.72
C TYR A 82 -8.34 -5.10 -2.93
N PHE A 83 -9.08 -4.04 -3.27
CA PHE A 83 -8.75 -3.15 -4.38
C PHE A 83 -7.35 -2.53 -4.23
N SER A 84 -7.01 -2.12 -3.01
CA SER A 84 -5.69 -1.56 -2.70
C SER A 84 -4.58 -2.61 -2.89
N PHE A 85 -4.77 -3.85 -2.43
CA PHE A 85 -3.78 -4.92 -2.64
C PHE A 85 -3.62 -5.28 -4.12
N VAL A 86 -4.72 -5.37 -4.86
CA VAL A 86 -4.70 -5.60 -6.32
C VAL A 86 -3.96 -4.49 -7.06
N THR A 87 -4.11 -3.26 -6.60
CA THR A 87 -3.44 -2.09 -7.18
C THR A 87 -1.94 -2.06 -6.86
N ILE A 88 -1.56 -2.18 -5.58
CA ILE A 88 -0.15 -2.07 -5.17
C ILE A 88 0.70 -3.23 -5.69
N ALA A 89 0.10 -4.42 -5.82
CA ALA A 89 0.73 -5.59 -6.41
C ALA A 89 0.72 -5.58 -7.94
N THR A 90 0.15 -4.54 -8.57
CA THR A 90 0.02 -4.40 -10.03
C THR A 90 -0.75 -5.54 -10.72
N LEU A 91 -1.64 -6.22 -10.00
CA LEU A 91 -2.49 -7.28 -10.56
C LEU A 91 -3.55 -6.70 -11.51
N GLY A 92 -4.23 -5.61 -11.10
CA GLY A 92 -5.15 -4.86 -11.94
C GLY A 92 -6.27 -5.69 -12.56
N TYR A 93 -7.00 -6.49 -11.77
CA TYR A 93 -8.07 -7.36 -12.29
C TYR A 93 -9.17 -6.61 -13.06
N GLY A 94 -9.34 -5.30 -12.78
CA GLY A 94 -10.32 -4.47 -13.48
C GLY A 94 -11.77 -4.69 -13.04
N ASP A 95 -11.98 -5.37 -11.95
CA ASP A 95 -13.28 -5.59 -11.30
C ASP A 95 -13.72 -4.38 -10.45
N VAL A 96 -12.77 -3.67 -9.85
CA VAL A 96 -12.98 -2.36 -9.25
C VAL A 96 -12.15 -1.34 -10.02
N LEU A 97 -12.78 -0.23 -10.45
CA LEU A 97 -12.15 0.79 -11.28
C LEU A 97 -12.32 2.18 -10.67
N PRO A 98 -11.29 3.04 -10.71
CA PRO A 98 -11.41 4.43 -10.32
C PRO A 98 -12.20 5.20 -11.39
N ALA A 99 -13.28 5.89 -10.98
CA ALA A 99 -14.22 6.53 -11.90
C ALA A 99 -14.05 8.06 -11.98
N VAL A 100 -13.45 8.69 -10.96
CA VAL A 100 -13.22 10.14 -10.95
C VAL A 100 -11.72 10.46 -10.99
N PRO A 101 -11.31 11.64 -11.49
CA PRO A 101 -9.91 12.00 -11.66
C PRO A 101 -9.07 11.85 -10.38
N LEU A 102 -9.64 12.19 -9.21
CA LEU A 102 -8.92 12.05 -7.94
C LEU A 102 -8.58 10.58 -7.63
N THR A 103 -9.55 9.66 -7.75
CA THR A 103 -9.28 8.24 -7.50
C THR A 103 -8.37 7.63 -8.55
N GLN A 104 -8.45 8.08 -9.81
CA GLN A 104 -7.51 7.67 -10.87
C GLN A 104 -6.08 8.06 -10.52
N MET A 105 -5.85 9.28 -10.04
CA MET A 105 -4.53 9.74 -9.60
C MET A 105 -4.04 8.99 -8.36
N MET A 106 -4.92 8.70 -7.41
CA MET A 106 -4.57 7.90 -6.22
C MET A 106 -4.12 6.49 -6.59
N VAL A 107 -4.82 5.83 -7.53
CA VAL A 107 -4.47 4.49 -8.04
C VAL A 107 -3.12 4.51 -8.75
N ALA A 108 -2.91 5.49 -9.64
CA ALA A 108 -1.64 5.65 -10.34
C ALA A 108 -0.47 5.88 -9.37
N LEU A 109 -0.67 6.77 -8.38
CA LEU A 109 0.33 7.05 -7.35
C LEU A 109 0.64 5.80 -6.51
N GLN A 110 -0.38 5.05 -6.09
CA GLN A 110 -0.19 3.82 -5.33
C GLN A 110 0.59 2.77 -6.13
N ALA A 111 0.26 2.57 -7.41
CA ALA A 111 0.96 1.64 -8.28
C ALA A 111 2.45 2.01 -8.41
N VAL A 112 2.76 3.29 -8.61
CA VAL A 112 4.13 3.80 -8.67
C VAL A 112 4.85 3.56 -7.33
N ILE A 113 4.26 3.93 -6.21
CA ILE A 113 4.84 3.70 -4.87
C ILE A 113 5.14 2.20 -4.66
N GLY A 114 4.20 1.30 -5.00
CA GLY A 114 4.38 -0.14 -4.86
C GLY A 114 5.56 -0.66 -5.68
N GLN A 115 5.67 -0.26 -6.94
CA GLN A 115 6.77 -0.66 -7.83
C GLN A 115 8.12 -0.14 -7.34
N PHE A 116 8.21 1.13 -6.99
CA PHE A 116 9.45 1.70 -6.44
C PHE A 116 9.84 1.03 -5.14
N TYR A 117 8.87 0.75 -4.26
CA TYR A 117 9.15 0.08 -2.99
C TYR A 117 9.82 -1.28 -3.21
N VAL A 118 9.24 -2.13 -4.06
CA VAL A 118 9.78 -3.47 -4.34
C VAL A 118 11.14 -3.37 -5.04
N ALA A 119 11.28 -2.47 -6.03
CA ALA A 119 12.54 -2.29 -6.77
C ALA A 119 13.69 -1.84 -5.85
N VAL A 120 13.46 -0.86 -5.00
CA VAL A 120 14.45 -0.34 -4.04
C VAL A 120 14.80 -1.41 -3.01
N LEU A 121 13.80 -2.13 -2.48
CA LEU A 121 14.01 -3.20 -1.52
C LEU A 121 14.91 -4.30 -2.10
N VAL A 122 14.60 -4.78 -3.30
CA VAL A 122 15.39 -5.83 -3.97
C VAL A 122 16.80 -5.35 -4.26
N ALA A 123 16.98 -4.14 -4.80
CA ALA A 123 18.30 -3.56 -5.07
C ALA A 123 19.16 -3.46 -3.80
N TRP A 124 18.53 -3.02 -2.69
CA TRP A 124 19.19 -2.91 -1.41
C TRP A 124 19.62 -4.28 -0.85
N LEU A 125 18.75 -5.29 -0.92
CA LEU A 125 19.07 -6.65 -0.49
C LEU A 125 20.21 -7.28 -1.28
N VAL A 126 20.20 -7.12 -2.61
CA VAL A 126 21.27 -7.62 -3.48
C VAL A 126 22.60 -6.94 -3.16
N SER A 127 22.61 -5.62 -2.97
CA SER A 127 23.79 -4.86 -2.59
C SER A 127 24.43 -5.39 -1.31
N LEU A 128 23.64 -5.70 -0.31
CA LEU A 128 24.12 -6.20 0.97
C LEU A 128 24.61 -7.66 0.92
N TYR A 129 23.92 -8.49 0.14
CA TYR A 129 24.38 -9.85 -0.11
C TYR A 129 25.76 -9.87 -0.77
N VAL A 130 25.98 -9.01 -1.78
CA VAL A 130 27.27 -8.89 -2.47
C VAL A 130 28.35 -8.36 -1.53
N ALA A 131 28.07 -7.33 -0.72
CA ALA A 131 29.02 -6.78 0.24
C ALA A 131 29.46 -7.81 1.28
N HIS A 132 28.54 -8.64 1.78
CA HIS A 132 28.85 -9.69 2.75
C HIS A 132 29.77 -10.76 2.15
N LYS A 133 29.51 -11.17 0.90
CA LYS A 133 30.32 -12.17 0.20
C LYS A 133 31.73 -11.67 -0.10
N SER A 134 31.92 -10.39 -0.41
CA SER A 134 33.21 -9.78 -0.71
C SER A 134 34.09 -9.58 0.54
N GLY A 135 33.52 -9.49 1.73
CA GLY A 135 34.24 -9.37 3.00
C GLY A 135 34.66 -10.71 3.61
N SER A 136 34.24 -11.85 3.01
CA SER A 136 34.56 -13.23 3.47
C SER A 136 35.71 -13.88 2.72
N ASN A 137 36.30 -13.17 1.76
CA ASN A 137 37.56 -13.57 1.06
C ASN A 137 38.75 -12.72 1.55
#